data_688e9815b218cbe2675bee207cd15294
#
_entry.id   688e9815b218cbe2675bee207cd15294
#
_cell.length_a   1.000
_cell.length_b   1.000
_cell.length_c   1.000
_cell.angle_alpha   90.00
_cell.angle_beta   90.00
_cell.angle_gamma   90.00
#
_symmetry.space_group_name_H-M   'P 1'
#
loop_
_entity.id
_entity.type
_entity.pdbx_description
1 polymer ?
#
loop_
_entity_poly.entity_id
_entity_poly.type
_entity_poly.pdbx_seq_one_letter_code
_entity_poly.pdbx_strand_id
1 'polypeptide(L)'
;NANTAAHFEALEKLRLLLRLPVLPRRIESVDVSNIQGSETVASLVVCEDGRMKKKDYRKFRIKGNLTDSDTKLHRTGTLPVNDYAAIREVIHRRYRALLDRGGPFPDLILVDGGKGQLSVSYEALEEIGLGNLLVVGIAKREELLYVKNKKEPIVLDSHDPALLLVRRIRDEAHRFAITFHRHSRMLRDLRSELDAIPGIGSKRRKALLNAFGSVSGVRRATLEEVGVVVGPRVAAVVIDYFSTSA
;
A
#
# COMPACT_ATOMS: atom_id res chain seq x y z
N ASN A 1 -32.64 4.27 2.50
CA ASN A 1 -31.59 3.58 1.78
C ASN A 1 -30.93 2.49 2.66
N ALA A 2 -31.31 1.22 2.45
CA ALA A 2 -30.85 0.06 3.24
C ALA A 2 -29.32 -0.03 3.40
N ASN A 3 -28.56 0.33 2.35
CA ASN A 3 -27.10 0.28 2.37
C ASN A 3 -26.47 1.33 3.31
N THR A 4 -27.08 2.48 3.47
CA THR A 4 -26.60 3.53 4.40
C THR A 4 -26.85 3.13 5.85
N ALA A 5 -28.00 2.50 6.13
CA ALA A 5 -28.33 1.99 7.46
C ALA A 5 -27.36 0.87 7.90
N ALA A 6 -27.07 -0.06 7.01
CA ALA A 6 -26.11 -1.15 7.28
C ALA A 6 -24.68 -0.63 7.53
N HIS A 7 -24.24 0.41 6.82
CA HIS A 7 -22.94 1.04 7.08
C HIS A 7 -22.89 1.72 8.45
N PHE A 8 -23.97 2.43 8.80
CA PHE A 8 -24.09 3.07 10.11
C PHE A 8 -24.09 2.04 11.25
N GLU A 9 -24.86 0.95 11.10
CA GLU A 9 -24.88 -0.16 12.07
C GLU A 9 -23.49 -0.75 12.31
N ALA A 10 -22.74 -1.00 11.25
CA ALA A 10 -21.38 -1.54 11.34
C ALA A 10 -20.43 -0.59 12.07
N LEU A 11 -20.50 0.71 11.79
CA LEU A 11 -19.71 1.74 12.46
C LEU A 11 -20.10 1.87 13.94
N GLU A 12 -21.39 1.83 14.25
CA GLU A 12 -21.88 1.91 15.63
C GLU A 12 -21.47 0.68 16.45
N LYS A 13 -21.57 -0.52 15.89
CA LYS A 13 -21.05 -1.74 16.53
C LYS A 13 -19.55 -1.64 16.79
N LEU A 14 -18.78 -1.13 15.82
CA LEU A 14 -17.35 -0.91 15.97
C LEU A 14 -17.05 0.12 17.08
N ARG A 15 -17.82 1.20 17.15
CA ARG A 15 -17.72 2.21 18.21
C ARG A 15 -17.91 1.60 19.59
N LEU A 16 -18.98 0.81 19.77
CA LEU A 16 -19.30 0.15 21.03
C LEU A 16 -18.22 -0.87 21.43
N LEU A 17 -17.77 -1.69 20.46
CA LEU A 17 -16.74 -2.70 20.67
C LEU A 17 -15.42 -2.10 21.16
N LEU A 18 -15.00 -1.01 20.55
CA LEU A 18 -13.76 -0.31 20.87
C LEU A 18 -13.92 0.75 21.96
N ARG A 19 -15.15 0.94 22.47
CA ARG A 19 -15.52 1.96 23.49
C ARG A 19 -15.10 3.37 23.08
N LEU A 20 -15.36 3.72 21.82
CA LEU A 20 -15.04 5.05 21.32
C LEU A 20 -16.09 6.07 21.76
N PRO A 21 -15.68 7.32 22.07
CA PRO A 21 -16.59 8.38 22.44
C PRO A 21 -17.44 8.86 21.26
N VAL A 22 -16.91 8.72 20.04
CA VAL A 22 -17.57 9.15 18.80
C VAL A 22 -17.57 8.03 17.76
N LEU A 23 -18.47 8.13 16.79
CA LEU A 23 -18.55 7.20 15.67
C LEU A 23 -17.26 7.27 14.84
N PRO A 24 -16.58 6.16 14.55
CA PRO A 24 -15.35 6.16 13.74
C PRO A 24 -15.68 6.31 12.26
N ARG A 25 -16.03 7.53 11.84
CA ARG A 25 -16.50 7.84 10.49
C ARG A 25 -15.39 7.73 9.47
N ARG A 26 -14.14 8.13 9.85
CA ARG A 26 -12.97 8.03 8.98
C ARG A 26 -12.01 6.96 9.52
N ILE A 27 -11.87 5.89 8.75
CA ILE A 27 -10.97 4.77 9.05
C ILE A 27 -9.90 4.70 7.97
N GLU A 28 -8.64 4.68 8.38
CA GLU A 28 -7.50 4.44 7.47
C GLU A 28 -6.92 3.06 7.73
N SER A 29 -6.59 2.31 6.68
CA SER A 29 -5.94 0.99 6.83
C SER A 29 -4.62 0.97 6.09
N VAL A 30 -3.58 0.47 6.76
CA VAL A 30 -2.23 0.31 6.24
C VAL A 30 -1.93 -1.17 6.05
N ASP A 31 -1.50 -1.54 4.85
CA ASP A 31 -0.97 -2.85 4.50
C ASP A 31 0.46 -2.71 3.97
N VAL A 32 1.38 -3.51 4.48
CA VAL A 32 2.77 -3.56 4.01
C VAL A 32 2.97 -4.84 3.21
N SER A 33 3.52 -4.71 2.03
CA SER A 33 3.74 -5.83 1.13
C SER A 33 5.17 -5.80 0.57
N ASN A 34 5.85 -6.93 0.63
CA ASN A 34 7.17 -7.11 0.07
C ASN A 34 7.07 -7.60 -1.38
N ILE A 35 7.68 -6.87 -2.31
CA ILE A 35 7.85 -7.31 -3.69
C ILE A 35 9.05 -8.25 -3.73
N GLN A 36 8.84 -9.49 -4.16
CA GLN A 36 9.95 -10.42 -4.37
C GLN A 36 11.04 -9.74 -5.20
N GLY A 37 12.19 -9.50 -4.55
CA GLY A 37 13.43 -9.10 -5.21
C GLY A 37 13.98 -7.71 -4.95
N SER A 38 13.26 -6.69 -4.43
CA SER A 38 13.93 -5.41 -4.14
C SER A 38 13.17 -4.29 -3.42
N GLU A 39 11.84 -4.23 -3.44
CA GLU A 39 11.16 -3.04 -2.89
C GLU A 39 10.03 -3.41 -1.93
N THR A 40 10.08 -2.88 -0.72
CA THR A 40 8.95 -2.89 0.21
C THR A 40 8.04 -1.69 -0.09
N VAL A 41 6.76 -1.97 -0.25
CA VAL A 41 5.73 -0.96 -0.54
C VAL A 41 4.62 -1.08 0.49
N ALA A 42 4.12 0.06 0.95
CA ALA A 42 2.91 0.09 1.75
C ALA A 42 1.77 0.78 1.00
N SER A 43 0.59 0.28 1.21
CA SER A 43 -0.67 0.85 0.74
C SER A 43 -1.46 1.41 1.91
N LEU A 44 -2.12 2.54 1.69
CA LEU A 44 -3.05 3.13 2.63
C LEU A 44 -4.38 3.35 1.91
N VAL A 45 -5.43 2.78 2.46
CA VAL A 45 -6.80 2.99 1.97
C VAL A 45 -7.62 3.76 3.02
N VAL A 46 -8.65 4.42 2.56
CA VAL A 46 -9.53 5.24 3.40
C VAL A 46 -10.97 4.78 3.23
N CYS A 47 -11.63 4.55 4.36
CA CYS A 47 -13.06 4.34 4.46
C CYS A 47 -13.69 5.52 5.20
N GLU A 48 -14.70 6.14 4.60
CA GLU A 48 -15.43 7.26 5.20
C GLU A 48 -16.93 6.94 5.19
N ASP A 49 -17.58 7.06 6.33
CA ASP A 49 -18.99 6.69 6.52
C ASP A 49 -19.35 5.28 6.01
N GLY A 50 -18.42 4.32 6.23
CA GLY A 50 -18.58 2.94 5.79
C GLY A 50 -18.35 2.71 4.29
N ARG A 51 -17.89 3.69 3.52
CA ARG A 51 -17.62 3.59 2.07
C ARG A 51 -16.16 3.84 1.75
N MET A 52 -15.63 3.07 0.81
CA MET A 52 -14.22 3.22 0.39
C MET A 52 -14.03 4.52 -0.41
N LYS A 53 -13.13 5.40 0.05
CA LYS A 53 -12.86 6.73 -0.52
C LYS A 53 -11.58 6.71 -1.35
N LYS A 54 -11.65 6.15 -2.54
CA LYS A 54 -10.50 5.86 -3.40
C LYS A 54 -9.60 7.07 -3.71
N LYS A 55 -10.15 8.30 -3.77
CA LYS A 55 -9.38 9.53 -4.00
C LYS A 55 -8.37 9.84 -2.90
N ASP A 56 -8.60 9.32 -1.70
CA ASP A 56 -7.75 9.53 -0.53
C ASP A 56 -6.72 8.41 -0.32
N TYR A 57 -6.71 7.37 -1.17
CA TYR A 57 -5.71 6.29 -1.12
C TYR A 57 -4.31 6.80 -1.37
N ARG A 58 -3.34 6.20 -0.69
CA ARG A 58 -1.92 6.55 -0.84
C ARG A 58 -1.06 5.30 -0.96
N LYS A 59 0.08 5.46 -1.63
CA LYS A 59 1.12 4.44 -1.78
C LYS A 59 2.44 5.01 -1.26
N PHE A 60 3.19 4.17 -0.57
CA PHE A 60 4.48 4.55 -0.01
C PHE A 60 5.52 3.54 -0.46
N ARG A 61 6.57 4.03 -1.12
CA ARG A 61 7.81 3.26 -1.25
C ARG A 61 8.57 3.40 0.06
N ILE A 62 8.94 2.28 0.64
CA ILE A 62 9.71 2.24 1.88
C ILE A 62 11.17 2.48 1.52
N LYS A 63 11.78 3.44 2.21
CA LYS A 63 13.15 3.87 1.92
C LYS A 63 14.19 3.06 2.70
N GLY A 64 13.78 2.39 3.77
CA GLY A 64 14.65 1.58 4.61
C GLY A 64 15.68 2.37 5.42
N ASN A 65 15.55 3.69 5.49
CA ASN A 65 16.42 4.57 6.27
C ASN A 65 16.02 4.50 7.76
N LEU A 66 16.31 3.37 8.39
CA LEU A 66 16.08 3.20 9.81
C LEU A 66 17.42 3.28 10.55
N THR A 67 17.43 4.01 11.64
CA THR A 67 18.59 4.15 12.51
C THR A 67 18.86 2.83 13.26
N ASP A 68 20.10 2.58 13.65
CA ASP A 68 20.53 1.36 14.38
C ASP A 68 19.74 1.05 15.66
N SER A 69 19.02 2.03 16.21
CA SER A 69 18.10 1.83 17.34
C SER A 69 16.89 0.97 17.01
N ASP A 70 16.44 0.96 15.76
CA ASP A 70 15.27 0.19 15.32
C ASP A 70 15.54 -1.31 15.20
N THR A 71 16.79 -1.69 14.99
CA THR A 71 17.23 -3.10 14.88
C THR A 71 17.30 -3.82 16.23
N LYS A 72 17.45 -3.12 17.34
CA LYS A 72 17.63 -3.73 18.67
C LYS A 72 16.34 -4.16 19.36
N LEU A 73 15.20 -3.52 19.03
CA LEU A 73 13.92 -3.75 19.74
C LEU A 73 13.16 -5.01 19.26
N HIS A 74 13.50 -5.56 18.10
CA HIS A 74 12.68 -6.59 17.42
C HIS A 74 13.27 -8.02 17.42
N ARG A 75 14.14 -8.35 18.38
CA ARG A 75 14.83 -9.66 18.42
C ARG A 75 13.95 -10.87 18.82
N THR A 76 12.66 -10.69 19.07
CA THR A 76 11.77 -11.76 19.60
C THR A 76 10.55 -12.11 18.74
N GLY A 77 10.43 -11.56 17.54
CA GLY A 77 9.25 -11.78 16.69
C GLY A 77 9.50 -12.61 15.43
N THR A 78 8.55 -13.42 15.06
CA THR A 78 8.51 -14.34 13.90
C THR A 78 8.35 -13.66 12.54
N LEU A 79 8.33 -12.32 12.46
CA LEU A 79 8.20 -11.57 11.21
C LEU A 79 9.56 -10.98 10.78
N PRO A 80 9.82 -10.84 9.48
CA PRO A 80 11.01 -10.18 9.00
C PRO A 80 11.12 -8.76 9.59
N VAL A 81 12.29 -8.39 10.06
CA VAL A 81 12.62 -7.06 10.63
C VAL A 81 12.14 -5.92 9.71
N ASN A 82 12.01 -6.19 8.42
CA ASN A 82 11.58 -5.24 7.40
C ASN A 82 10.12 -4.76 7.54
N ASP A 83 9.20 -5.60 8.03
CA ASP A 83 7.77 -5.24 8.07
C ASP A 83 7.44 -4.24 9.20
N TYR A 84 8.08 -4.39 10.38
CA TYR A 84 7.92 -3.43 11.48
C TYR A 84 8.47 -2.05 11.10
N ALA A 85 9.65 -2.04 10.53
CA ALA A 85 10.31 -0.85 10.05
C ALA A 85 9.47 -0.13 8.98
N ALA A 86 8.89 -0.89 8.07
CA ALA A 86 8.03 -0.37 7.02
C ALA A 86 6.74 0.26 7.59
N ILE A 87 6.08 -0.39 8.55
CA ILE A 87 4.91 0.15 9.23
C ILE A 87 5.26 1.46 9.93
N ARG A 88 6.36 1.49 10.72
CA ARG A 88 6.83 2.69 11.40
C ARG A 88 7.05 3.84 10.41
N GLU A 89 7.78 3.60 9.31
CA GLU A 89 8.04 4.63 8.29
C GLU A 89 6.74 5.17 7.70
N VAL A 90 5.79 4.30 7.35
CA VAL A 90 4.51 4.71 6.75
C VAL A 90 3.68 5.54 7.71
N ILE A 91 3.50 5.05 8.95
CA ILE A 91 2.76 5.75 9.99
C ILE A 91 3.37 7.13 10.24
N HIS A 92 4.68 7.20 10.46
CA HIS A 92 5.37 8.45 10.68
C HIS A 92 5.19 9.42 9.50
N ARG A 93 5.45 8.99 8.26
CA ARG A 93 5.34 9.84 7.06
C ARG A 93 3.91 10.30 6.80
N ARG A 94 2.94 9.39 6.95
CA ARG A 94 1.52 9.71 6.72
C ARG A 94 1.03 10.77 7.68
N TYR A 95 1.21 10.51 8.96
CA TYR A 95 0.59 11.34 10.00
C TYR A 95 1.38 12.62 10.26
N ARG A 96 2.69 12.64 10.03
CA ARG A 96 3.46 13.88 9.98
C ARG A 96 2.95 14.81 8.87
N ALA A 97 2.72 14.27 7.68
CA ALA A 97 2.16 15.07 6.57
C ALA A 97 0.73 15.55 6.85
N LEU A 98 -0.07 14.84 7.67
CA LEU A 98 -1.38 15.32 8.11
C LEU A 98 -1.27 16.44 9.15
N LEU A 99 -0.31 16.38 10.07
CA LEU A 99 -0.02 17.47 11.01
C LEU A 99 0.32 18.75 10.25
N ASP A 100 1.21 18.66 9.27
CA ASP A 100 1.64 19.81 8.47
C ASP A 100 0.49 20.43 7.66
N ARG A 101 -0.54 19.65 7.32
CA ARG A 101 -1.70 20.10 6.52
C ARG A 101 -2.94 20.45 7.36
N GLY A 102 -2.94 20.15 8.66
CA GLY A 102 -4.11 20.32 9.52
C GLY A 102 -5.21 19.24 9.38
N GLY A 103 -4.87 18.05 8.87
CA GLY A 103 -5.81 16.93 8.74
C GLY A 103 -6.37 16.71 7.32
N PRO A 104 -7.49 16.00 7.15
CA PRO A 104 -8.30 15.35 8.19
C PRO A 104 -7.62 14.11 8.80
N PHE A 105 -7.66 13.99 10.12
CA PHE A 105 -7.17 12.82 10.83
C PHE A 105 -8.20 11.68 10.83
N PRO A 106 -7.78 10.40 10.87
CA PRO A 106 -8.71 9.30 11.05
C PRO A 106 -9.19 9.19 12.50
N ASP A 107 -10.39 8.67 12.66
CA ASP A 107 -10.93 8.25 13.98
C ASP A 107 -10.36 6.89 14.41
N LEU A 108 -9.92 6.08 13.42
CA LEU A 108 -9.38 4.76 13.64
C LEU A 108 -8.35 4.42 12.54
N ILE A 109 -7.21 3.87 12.97
CA ILE A 109 -6.18 3.32 12.10
C ILE A 109 -6.21 1.79 12.22
N LEU A 110 -6.29 1.09 11.11
CA LEU A 110 -6.18 -0.36 11.02
C LEU A 110 -4.80 -0.73 10.47
N VAL A 111 -4.13 -1.66 11.12
CA VAL A 111 -2.86 -2.21 10.63
C VAL A 111 -2.99 -3.72 10.45
N ASP A 112 -2.53 -4.24 9.32
CA ASP A 112 -2.50 -5.67 9.08
C ASP A 112 -1.38 -6.31 9.91
N GLY A 113 -1.77 -7.00 10.95
CA GLY A 113 -0.86 -7.67 11.88
C GLY A 113 -1.37 -7.71 13.32
N GLY A 114 -0.55 -8.33 14.17
CA GLY A 114 -0.85 -8.53 15.60
C GLY A 114 -0.25 -7.47 16.52
N LYS A 115 0.07 -7.90 17.73
CA LYS A 115 0.58 -7.03 18.82
C LYS A 115 1.85 -6.26 18.44
N GLY A 116 2.76 -6.88 17.66
CA GLY A 116 4.02 -6.25 17.26
C GLY A 116 3.81 -5.06 16.34
N GLN A 117 2.98 -5.21 15.30
CA GLN A 117 2.62 -4.14 14.37
C GLN A 117 1.86 -3.02 15.08
N LEU A 118 0.97 -3.39 16.02
CA LEU A 118 0.26 -2.44 16.87
C LEU A 118 1.21 -1.59 17.70
N SER A 119 2.18 -2.22 18.39
CA SER A 119 3.18 -1.53 19.23
C SER A 119 3.97 -0.52 18.44
N VAL A 120 4.55 -0.95 17.33
CA VAL A 120 5.37 -0.11 16.44
C VAL A 120 4.57 1.07 15.87
N SER A 121 3.28 0.86 15.58
CA SER A 121 2.39 1.93 15.12
C SER A 121 2.19 3.00 16.17
N TYR A 122 1.99 2.60 17.44
CA TYR A 122 1.87 3.55 18.55
C TYR A 122 3.18 4.29 18.82
N GLU A 123 4.32 3.59 18.81
CA GLU A 123 5.63 4.22 18.96
C GLU A 123 5.85 5.33 17.92
N ALA A 124 5.55 5.02 16.65
CA ALA A 124 5.67 5.99 15.56
C ALA A 124 4.73 7.20 15.72
N LEU A 125 3.51 6.99 16.23
CA LEU A 125 2.55 8.07 16.51
C LEU A 125 2.98 8.91 17.71
N GLU A 126 3.48 8.28 18.77
CA GLU A 126 3.96 8.97 19.99
C GLU A 126 5.14 9.90 19.66
N GLU A 127 6.06 9.47 18.80
CA GLU A 127 7.21 10.28 18.34
C GLU A 127 6.81 11.61 17.67
N ILE A 128 5.64 11.62 17.04
CA ILE A 128 5.12 12.82 16.38
C ILE A 128 4.01 13.52 17.17
N GLY A 129 3.79 13.12 18.44
CA GLY A 129 2.79 13.73 19.31
C GLY A 129 1.33 13.33 19.02
N LEU A 130 1.10 12.22 18.32
CA LEU A 130 -0.22 11.71 17.95
C LEU A 130 -0.58 10.37 18.63
N GLY A 131 0.02 10.06 19.75
CA GLY A 131 -0.24 8.83 20.52
C GLY A 131 -1.69 8.66 21.01
N ASN A 132 -2.52 9.69 20.86
CA ASN A 132 -3.96 9.65 21.15
C ASN A 132 -4.81 9.08 20.00
N LEU A 133 -4.27 8.93 18.78
CA LEU A 133 -4.97 8.27 17.70
C LEU A 133 -5.12 6.78 18.00
N LEU A 134 -6.31 6.25 17.75
CA LEU A 134 -6.59 4.85 18.00
C LEU A 134 -6.05 3.98 16.85
N VAL A 135 -5.29 2.95 17.20
CA VAL A 135 -4.81 1.91 16.28
C VAL A 135 -5.37 0.56 16.71
N VAL A 136 -5.80 -0.23 15.72
CA VAL A 136 -6.23 -1.63 15.90
C VAL A 136 -5.43 -2.50 14.93
N GLY A 137 -4.82 -3.55 15.46
CA GLY A 137 -4.17 -4.60 14.69
C GLY A 137 -5.16 -5.68 14.27
N ILE A 138 -5.05 -6.21 13.08
CA ILE A 138 -5.89 -7.29 12.57
C ILE A 138 -5.01 -8.47 12.17
N ALA A 139 -5.11 -9.60 12.86
CA ALA A 139 -4.41 -10.83 12.49
C ALA A 139 -5.20 -11.60 11.42
N LYS A 140 -4.55 -11.89 10.27
CA LYS A 140 -5.18 -12.50 9.09
C LYS A 140 -5.84 -13.85 9.33
N ARG A 141 -5.16 -14.75 10.03
CA ARG A 141 -5.59 -16.17 10.10
C ARG A 141 -6.83 -16.37 10.95
N GLU A 142 -6.95 -15.63 12.06
CA GLU A 142 -7.97 -15.85 13.09
C GLU A 142 -8.92 -14.66 13.19
N GLU A 143 -8.71 -13.61 12.37
CA GLU A 143 -9.49 -12.38 12.33
C GLU A 143 -9.61 -11.70 13.71
N LEU A 144 -8.54 -11.83 14.50
CA LEU A 144 -8.44 -11.28 15.84
C LEU A 144 -8.12 -9.79 15.80
N LEU A 145 -8.80 -9.02 16.61
CA LEU A 145 -8.54 -7.59 16.77
C LEU A 145 -7.70 -7.33 18.01
N TYR A 146 -6.54 -6.72 17.79
CA TYR A 146 -5.63 -6.32 18.86
C TYR A 146 -5.77 -4.83 19.16
N VAL A 147 -5.97 -4.50 20.42
CA VAL A 147 -6.15 -3.12 20.92
C VAL A 147 -5.12 -2.84 22.01
N LYS A 148 -4.62 -1.60 22.07
CA LYS A 148 -3.68 -1.16 23.10
C LYS A 148 -4.24 -1.45 24.49
N ASN A 149 -3.37 -1.90 25.40
CA ASN A 149 -3.69 -2.20 26.80
C ASN A 149 -4.66 -3.39 27.02
N LYS A 150 -4.97 -4.18 26.00
CA LYS A 150 -5.67 -5.46 26.18
C LYS A 150 -4.69 -6.62 26.00
N LYS A 151 -4.63 -7.52 26.99
CA LYS A 151 -3.80 -8.72 26.90
C LYS A 151 -4.33 -9.69 25.85
N GLU A 152 -5.63 -9.91 25.84
CA GLU A 152 -6.31 -10.82 24.93
C GLU A 152 -6.88 -10.06 23.73
N PRO A 153 -6.83 -10.66 22.54
CA PRO A 153 -7.47 -10.09 21.36
C PRO A 153 -8.99 -10.14 21.49
N ILE A 154 -9.66 -9.27 20.75
CA ILE A 154 -11.12 -9.32 20.64
C ILE A 154 -11.45 -10.32 19.53
N VAL A 155 -12.29 -11.28 19.86
CA VAL A 155 -12.85 -12.28 18.95
C VAL A 155 -14.28 -11.89 18.64
N LEU A 156 -14.64 -11.82 17.37
CA LEU A 156 -15.99 -11.52 16.92
C LEU A 156 -16.57 -12.69 16.14
N ASP A 157 -17.90 -12.79 16.14
CA ASP A 157 -18.59 -13.70 15.24
C ASP A 157 -18.28 -13.35 13.76
N SER A 158 -18.18 -14.37 12.94
CA SER A 158 -17.84 -14.22 11.50
C SER A 158 -18.84 -13.36 10.73
N HIS A 159 -20.07 -13.21 11.22
CA HIS A 159 -21.15 -12.41 10.63
C HIS A 159 -21.35 -11.08 11.34
N ASP A 160 -20.52 -10.75 12.34
CA ASP A 160 -20.62 -9.47 13.03
C ASP A 160 -20.38 -8.30 12.05
N PRO A 161 -21.30 -7.33 11.96
CA PRO A 161 -21.16 -6.19 11.05
C PRO A 161 -19.88 -5.38 11.23
N ALA A 162 -19.37 -5.26 12.46
CA ALA A 162 -18.09 -4.58 12.73
C ALA A 162 -16.92 -5.35 12.15
N LEU A 163 -16.90 -6.70 12.31
CA LEU A 163 -15.86 -7.54 11.71
C LEU A 163 -15.91 -7.51 10.19
N LEU A 164 -17.11 -7.60 9.61
CA LEU A 164 -17.29 -7.53 8.15
C LEU A 164 -16.81 -6.20 7.57
N LEU A 165 -17.04 -5.08 8.27
CA LEU A 165 -16.54 -3.77 7.88
C LEU A 165 -15.01 -3.73 7.93
N VAL A 166 -14.40 -4.14 9.03
CA VAL A 166 -12.95 -4.15 9.23
C VAL A 166 -12.27 -5.06 8.22
N ARG A 167 -12.82 -6.27 7.98
CA ARG A 167 -12.35 -7.22 6.96
C ARG A 167 -12.38 -6.59 5.57
N ARG A 168 -13.49 -5.98 5.19
CA ARG A 168 -13.63 -5.30 3.89
C ARG A 168 -12.57 -4.21 3.69
N ILE A 169 -12.29 -3.41 4.71
CA ILE A 169 -11.29 -2.33 4.64
C ILE A 169 -9.88 -2.92 4.51
N ARG A 170 -9.55 -3.95 5.30
CA ARG A 170 -8.28 -4.68 5.21
C ARG A 170 -8.08 -5.31 3.82
N ASP A 171 -9.08 -6.02 3.32
CA ASP A 171 -9.01 -6.71 2.03
C ASP A 171 -8.86 -5.71 0.87
N GLU A 172 -9.45 -4.53 0.99
CA GLU A 172 -9.25 -3.44 0.02
C GLU A 172 -7.83 -2.88 0.08
N ALA A 173 -7.22 -2.74 1.27
CA ALA A 173 -5.83 -2.34 1.40
C ALA A 173 -4.90 -3.36 0.71
N HIS A 174 -5.13 -4.64 0.96
CA HIS A 174 -4.39 -5.72 0.33
C HIS A 174 -4.59 -5.76 -1.20
N ARG A 175 -5.84 -5.65 -1.68
CA ARG A 175 -6.15 -5.55 -3.11
C ARG A 175 -5.43 -4.37 -3.77
N PHE A 176 -5.42 -3.22 -3.13
CA PHE A 176 -4.76 -2.01 -3.63
C PHE A 176 -3.24 -2.18 -3.69
N ALA A 177 -2.63 -2.87 -2.71
CA ALA A 177 -1.21 -3.23 -2.73
C ALA A 177 -0.88 -4.14 -3.92
N ILE A 178 -1.65 -5.22 -4.13
CA ILE A 178 -1.46 -6.18 -5.25
C ILE A 178 -1.54 -5.46 -6.61
N THR A 179 -2.48 -4.56 -6.79
CA THR A 179 -2.63 -3.79 -8.04
C THR A 179 -1.36 -2.98 -8.33
N PHE A 180 -0.73 -2.42 -7.32
CA PHE A 180 0.54 -1.73 -7.47
C PHE A 180 1.68 -2.68 -7.87
N HIS A 181 1.76 -3.86 -7.23
CA HIS A 181 2.77 -4.87 -7.55
C HIS A 181 2.70 -5.30 -9.01
N ARG A 182 1.50 -5.58 -9.52
CA ARG A 182 1.30 -5.95 -10.93
C ARG A 182 1.74 -4.85 -11.88
N HIS A 183 1.35 -3.61 -11.60
CA HIS A 183 1.74 -2.47 -12.43
C HIS A 183 3.25 -2.20 -12.40
N SER A 184 3.86 -2.24 -11.21
CA SER A 184 5.32 -2.04 -11.05
C SER A 184 6.12 -3.17 -11.70
N ARG A 185 5.66 -4.43 -11.60
CA ARG A 185 6.28 -5.58 -12.27
C ARG A 185 6.17 -5.43 -13.78
N MET A 186 4.99 -5.16 -14.31
CA MET A 186 4.78 -4.91 -15.73
C MET A 186 5.68 -3.79 -16.26
N LEU A 187 5.80 -2.67 -15.55
CA LEU A 187 6.70 -1.57 -15.93
C LEU A 187 8.19 -1.96 -15.86
N ARG A 188 8.57 -2.84 -14.93
CA ARG A 188 9.94 -3.35 -14.83
C ARG A 188 10.26 -4.30 -15.98
N ASP A 189 9.38 -5.25 -16.24
CA ASP A 189 9.52 -6.21 -17.34
C ASP A 189 9.59 -5.49 -18.68
N LEU A 190 8.72 -4.50 -18.88
CA LEU A 190 8.75 -3.61 -20.05
C LEU A 190 10.04 -2.79 -20.18
N ARG A 191 10.61 -2.34 -19.06
CA ARG A 191 11.90 -1.64 -19.05
C ARG A 191 13.04 -2.59 -19.40
N SER A 192 13.04 -3.76 -18.81
CA SER A 192 14.08 -4.78 -19.03
C SER A 192 14.15 -5.22 -20.49
N GLU A 193 13.00 -5.43 -21.15
CA GLU A 193 12.96 -5.87 -22.56
C GLU A 193 13.51 -4.80 -23.51
N LEU A 194 13.16 -3.53 -23.33
CA LEU A 194 13.71 -2.44 -24.13
C LEU A 194 15.18 -2.14 -23.82
N ASP A 195 15.62 -2.33 -22.57
CA ASP A 195 17.01 -2.12 -22.16
C ASP A 195 17.95 -3.20 -22.71
N ALA A 196 17.43 -4.36 -23.10
CA ALA A 196 18.19 -5.43 -23.76
C ALA A 196 18.51 -5.08 -25.24
N ILE A 197 17.84 -4.10 -25.81
CA ILE A 197 18.05 -3.70 -27.21
C ILE A 197 19.30 -2.81 -27.33
N PRO A 198 20.30 -3.18 -28.12
CA PRO A 198 21.51 -2.36 -28.32
C PRO A 198 21.15 -0.94 -28.78
N GLY A 199 21.71 0.07 -28.10
CA GLY A 199 21.46 1.48 -28.43
C GLY A 199 20.21 2.10 -27.82
N ILE A 200 19.41 1.35 -27.07
CA ILE A 200 18.28 1.87 -26.30
C ILE A 200 18.72 2.17 -24.88
N GLY A 201 19.04 3.43 -24.61
CA GLY A 201 19.24 3.95 -23.26
C GLY A 201 17.97 4.57 -22.70
N SER A 202 18.04 5.10 -21.45
CA SER A 202 16.91 5.63 -20.70
C SER A 202 16.08 6.69 -21.46
N LYS A 203 16.74 7.57 -22.24
CA LYS A 203 16.05 8.61 -23.02
C LYS A 203 15.23 8.01 -24.18
N ARG A 204 15.82 7.12 -24.97
CA ARG A 204 15.14 6.48 -26.10
C ARG A 204 14.02 5.55 -25.65
N ARG A 205 14.24 4.79 -24.57
CA ARG A 205 13.18 3.98 -23.95
C ARG A 205 11.99 4.83 -23.54
N LYS A 206 12.22 5.95 -22.85
CA LYS A 206 11.14 6.86 -22.43
C LYS A 206 10.39 7.43 -23.64
N ALA A 207 11.09 7.80 -24.69
CA ALA A 207 10.50 8.30 -25.92
C ALA A 207 9.62 7.25 -26.60
N LEU A 208 10.09 6.01 -26.72
CA LEU A 208 9.31 4.89 -27.27
C LEU A 208 8.06 4.58 -26.45
N LEU A 209 8.18 4.50 -25.14
CA LEU A 209 7.03 4.24 -24.26
C LEU A 209 6.01 5.39 -24.27
N ASN A 210 6.47 6.63 -24.40
CA ASN A 210 5.56 7.78 -24.53
C ASN A 210 4.82 7.77 -25.88
N ALA A 211 5.50 7.40 -26.96
CA ALA A 211 4.91 7.39 -28.31
C ALA A 211 3.94 6.21 -28.50
N PHE A 212 4.31 5.02 -28.04
CA PHE A 212 3.59 3.78 -28.33
C PHE A 212 2.83 3.19 -27.11
N GLY A 213 2.94 3.81 -25.94
CA GLY A 213 2.22 3.44 -24.71
C GLY A 213 2.73 2.18 -24.03
N SER A 214 3.30 1.21 -24.74
CA SER A 214 3.79 -0.06 -24.20
C SER A 214 4.83 -0.70 -25.12
N VAL A 215 5.57 -1.73 -24.63
CA VAL A 215 6.46 -2.54 -25.49
C VAL A 215 5.67 -3.27 -26.57
N SER A 216 4.48 -3.77 -26.26
CA SER A 216 3.58 -4.35 -27.26
C SER A 216 3.17 -3.34 -28.34
N GLY A 217 3.06 -2.05 -27.97
CA GLY A 217 2.88 -0.95 -28.94
C GLY A 217 4.09 -0.78 -29.81
N VAL A 218 5.29 -0.74 -29.23
CA VAL A 218 6.56 -0.66 -29.99
C VAL A 218 6.74 -1.86 -30.92
N ARG A 219 6.42 -3.08 -30.43
CA ARG A 219 6.52 -4.32 -31.24
C ARG A 219 5.60 -4.32 -32.47
N ARG A 220 4.44 -3.66 -32.39
CA ARG A 220 3.47 -3.55 -33.51
C ARG A 220 3.71 -2.34 -34.41
N ALA A 221 4.56 -1.42 -33.99
CA ALA A 221 4.86 -0.22 -34.79
C ALA A 221 5.74 -0.54 -36.00
N THR A 222 5.58 0.23 -37.06
CA THR A 222 6.38 0.11 -38.27
C THR A 222 7.78 0.69 -38.09
N LEU A 223 8.71 0.32 -38.97
CA LEU A 223 10.06 0.86 -39.00
C LEU A 223 10.04 2.40 -39.09
N GLU A 224 9.13 2.96 -39.89
CA GLU A 224 9.00 4.41 -40.09
C GLU A 224 8.53 5.10 -38.80
N GLU A 225 7.49 4.57 -38.15
CA GLU A 225 6.96 5.10 -36.88
C GLU A 225 8.01 5.10 -35.79
N VAL A 226 8.73 3.98 -35.60
CA VAL A 226 9.83 3.90 -34.65
C VAL A 226 10.96 4.83 -35.01
N GLY A 227 11.24 4.97 -36.34
CA GLY A 227 12.28 5.85 -36.87
C GLY A 227 12.08 7.32 -36.55
N VAL A 228 10.83 7.79 -36.55
CA VAL A 228 10.47 9.16 -36.16
C VAL A 228 10.84 9.43 -34.68
N VAL A 229 10.76 8.42 -33.83
CA VAL A 229 10.95 8.58 -32.38
C VAL A 229 12.42 8.44 -31.96
N VAL A 230 13.16 7.47 -32.51
CA VAL A 230 14.53 7.14 -32.09
C VAL A 230 15.60 7.26 -33.16
N GLY A 231 15.19 7.64 -34.35
CA GLY A 231 16.04 7.73 -35.54
C GLY A 231 16.12 6.40 -36.33
N PRO A 232 16.34 6.47 -37.65
CA PRO A 232 16.22 5.31 -38.54
C PRO A 232 17.20 4.18 -38.22
N ARG A 233 18.41 4.51 -37.81
CA ARG A 233 19.46 3.55 -37.45
C ARG A 233 19.10 2.70 -36.25
N VAL A 234 18.51 3.32 -35.20
CA VAL A 234 18.09 2.64 -33.98
C VAL A 234 16.76 1.91 -34.19
N ALA A 235 15.88 2.45 -34.98
CA ALA A 235 14.63 1.81 -35.39
C ALA A 235 14.87 0.44 -36.03
N ALA A 236 15.83 0.34 -36.94
CA ALA A 236 16.19 -0.92 -37.56
C ALA A 236 16.59 -1.98 -36.53
N VAL A 237 17.39 -1.60 -35.53
CA VAL A 237 17.79 -2.51 -34.42
C VAL A 237 16.61 -2.94 -33.59
N VAL A 238 15.66 -2.02 -33.29
CA VAL A 238 14.45 -2.32 -32.52
C VAL A 238 13.56 -3.32 -33.26
N ILE A 239 13.31 -3.11 -34.54
CA ILE A 239 12.47 -4.00 -35.34
C ILE A 239 13.12 -5.37 -35.51
N ASP A 240 14.41 -5.43 -35.76
CA ASP A 240 15.18 -6.67 -35.88
C ASP A 240 15.12 -7.50 -34.58
N TYR A 241 15.32 -6.85 -33.44
CA TYR A 241 15.25 -7.50 -32.12
C TYR A 241 13.88 -8.17 -31.90
N PHE A 242 12.80 -7.50 -32.18
CA PHE A 242 11.46 -8.05 -31.99
C PHE A 242 11.07 -9.09 -33.05
N SER A 243 11.65 -9.03 -34.23
CA SER A 243 11.45 -10.05 -35.27
C SER A 243 12.18 -11.36 -34.99
N THR A 244 13.31 -11.29 -34.28
CA THR A 244 14.13 -12.46 -33.91
C THR A 244 13.67 -13.12 -32.61
N SER A 245 12.90 -12.41 -31.79
CA SER A 245 12.42 -12.87 -30.48
C SER A 245 10.96 -13.38 -30.50
N ALA A 246 10.39 -13.65 -31.68
CA ALA A 246 9.01 -14.10 -31.90
C ALA A 246 8.89 -15.63 -32.01
#